data_5c6b48d4ed40b72ced9394023789c01f
#
_entry.id   5c6b48d4ed40b72ced9394023789c01f
#
_cell.length_a   1.000
_cell.length_b   1.000
_cell.length_c   1.000
_cell.angle_alpha   90.00
_cell.angle_beta   90.00
_cell.angle_gamma   90.00
#
_symmetry.space_group_name_H-M   'P 1'
#
loop_
_entity.id
_entity.type
_entity.pdbx_description
1 polymer ?
#
loop_
_entity_poly.entity_id
_entity_poly.type
_entity_poly.pdbx_seq_one_letter_code
_entity_poly.pdbx_strand_id
1 'polypeptide(L)'
;MPLRAEELKGHLDSLILAVVGSEPLHGYAIIEQLKQRSGGTLTLPEGTVYPALHRLERGGLLESAWSDGGRRRRVYKLTARGRRELGLRRKSWREFASTVEAVLA
;
A
#
# COMPACT_ATOMS: atom_id res chain seq x y z
N MET A 1 13.26 13.96 1.97
CA MET A 1 13.24 13.65 3.42
C MET A 1 12.25 12.52 3.69
N PRO A 2 12.65 11.49 4.42
CA PRO A 2 11.72 10.39 4.69
C PRO A 2 10.57 10.84 5.58
N LEU A 3 9.41 10.22 5.37
CA LEU A 3 8.24 10.45 6.22
C LEU A 3 8.47 9.88 7.62
N ARG A 4 7.96 10.57 8.61
CA ARG A 4 7.98 10.07 9.98
C ARG A 4 6.94 8.97 10.16
N ALA A 5 7.19 8.06 11.10
CA ALA A 5 6.24 6.99 11.40
C ALA A 5 4.86 7.53 11.75
N GLU A 6 4.80 8.66 12.46
CA GLU A 6 3.54 9.30 12.84
C GLU A 6 2.75 9.78 11.63
N GLU A 7 3.44 10.36 10.64
CA GLU A 7 2.79 10.82 9.40
C GLU A 7 2.29 9.67 8.55
N LEU A 8 2.96 8.52 8.61
CA LEU A 8 2.57 7.33 7.88
C LEU A 8 1.42 6.58 8.54
N LYS A 9 1.25 6.75 9.84
CA LYS A 9 0.23 6.04 10.60
C LYS A 9 -1.16 6.30 10.03
N GLY A 10 -1.89 5.24 9.77
CA GLY A 10 -3.22 5.31 9.17
C GLY A 10 -3.23 5.39 7.65
N HIS A 11 -2.06 5.57 7.02
CA HIS A 11 -1.97 5.70 5.55
C HIS A 11 -1.26 4.54 4.87
N LEU A 12 -0.47 3.76 5.60
CA LEU A 12 0.31 2.68 5.02
C LEU A 12 -0.55 1.68 4.24
N ASP A 13 -1.68 1.28 4.80
CA ASP A 13 -2.57 0.33 4.15
C ASP A 13 -3.06 0.85 2.80
N SER A 14 -3.44 2.14 2.73
CA SER A 14 -3.87 2.77 1.49
C SER A 14 -2.77 2.77 0.44
N LEU A 15 -1.54 3.04 0.86
CA LEU A 15 -0.38 3.06 -0.04
C LEU A 15 -0.07 1.67 -0.58
N ILE A 16 -0.17 0.65 0.25
CA ILE A 16 0.02 -0.74 -0.18
C ILE A 16 -1.07 -1.14 -1.18
N LEU A 17 -2.33 -0.83 -0.88
CA LEU A 17 -3.44 -1.12 -1.80
C LEU A 17 -3.23 -0.46 -3.16
N ALA A 18 -2.76 0.78 -3.18
CA ALA A 18 -2.51 1.51 -4.42
C ALA A 18 -1.43 0.85 -5.27
N VAL A 19 -0.35 0.40 -4.64
CA VAL A 19 0.76 -0.25 -5.34
C VAL A 19 0.31 -1.60 -5.92
N VAL A 20 -0.37 -2.42 -5.11
CA VAL A 20 -0.87 -3.72 -5.55
C VAL A 20 -2.00 -3.58 -6.56
N GLY A 21 -2.75 -2.47 -6.51
CA GLY A 21 -3.83 -2.19 -7.45
C GLY A 21 -3.36 -2.02 -8.89
N SER A 22 -2.10 -1.66 -9.12
CA SER A 22 -1.55 -1.51 -10.46
C SER A 22 -1.26 -2.87 -11.12
N GLU A 23 -0.76 -3.82 -10.34
CA GLU A 23 -0.47 -5.18 -10.80
C GLU A 23 -0.19 -6.08 -9.60
N PRO A 24 -0.38 -7.40 -9.73
CA PRO A 24 0.01 -8.32 -8.66
C PRO A 24 1.52 -8.26 -8.42
N LEU A 25 1.93 -8.25 -7.15
CA LEU A 25 3.34 -8.11 -6.76
C LEU A 25 3.66 -9.00 -5.56
N HIS A 26 4.88 -9.51 -5.51
CA HIS A 26 5.38 -10.14 -4.30
C HIS A 26 5.82 -9.07 -3.30
N GLY A 27 5.93 -9.45 -2.02
CA GLY A 27 6.15 -8.48 -0.93
C GLY A 27 7.36 -7.58 -1.12
N TYR A 28 8.48 -8.13 -1.59
CA TYR A 28 9.68 -7.33 -1.83
C TYR A 28 9.46 -6.27 -2.92
N ALA A 29 8.75 -6.65 -3.99
CA ALA A 29 8.44 -5.70 -5.06
C ALA A 29 7.50 -4.59 -4.58
N ILE A 30 6.61 -4.89 -3.62
CA ILE A 30 5.77 -3.87 -3.01
C ILE A 30 6.63 -2.83 -2.29
N ILE A 31 7.62 -3.28 -1.52
CA ILE A 31 8.56 -2.39 -0.83
C ILE A 31 9.30 -1.52 -1.84
N GLU A 32 9.79 -2.10 -2.92
CA GLU A 32 10.50 -1.37 -3.97
C GLU A 32 9.60 -0.35 -4.69
N GLN A 33 8.36 -0.71 -4.96
CA GLN A 33 7.41 0.20 -5.61
C GLN A 33 7.04 1.38 -4.72
N LEU A 34 6.86 1.15 -3.43
CA LEU A 34 6.62 2.23 -2.48
C LEU A 34 7.79 3.22 -2.49
N LYS A 35 9.00 2.70 -2.49
CA LYS A 35 10.20 3.51 -2.54
C LYS A 35 10.29 4.30 -3.85
N GLN A 36 10.13 3.64 -4.99
CA GLN A 36 10.24 4.26 -6.30
C GLN A 36 9.18 5.34 -6.53
N ARG A 37 7.92 5.02 -6.23
CA ARG A 37 6.81 5.96 -6.46
C ARG A 37 6.89 7.19 -5.56
N SER A 38 7.53 7.07 -4.41
CA SER A 38 7.68 8.18 -3.47
C SER A 38 8.99 8.95 -3.65
N GLY A 39 9.79 8.62 -4.66
CA GLY A 39 11.09 9.24 -4.85
C GLY A 39 12.05 8.98 -3.69
N GLY A 40 11.93 7.83 -3.06
CA GLY A 40 12.78 7.42 -1.95
C GLY A 40 12.28 7.82 -0.57
N THR A 41 11.19 8.62 -0.50
CA THR A 41 10.64 9.09 0.77
C THR A 41 10.08 7.94 1.62
N LEU A 42 9.49 6.92 0.97
CA LEU A 42 8.94 5.74 1.64
C LEU A 42 9.90 4.56 1.50
N THR A 43 10.98 4.59 2.27
CA THR A 43 11.92 3.47 2.36
C THR A 43 11.57 2.68 3.61
N LEU A 44 10.72 1.66 3.44
CA LEU A 44 10.14 0.93 4.56
C LEU A 44 10.78 -0.45 4.72
N PRO A 45 11.03 -0.88 5.97
CA PRO A 45 11.58 -2.19 6.23
C PRO A 45 10.53 -3.30 6.11
N GLU A 46 10.98 -4.51 5.90
CA GLU A 46 10.13 -5.70 5.85
C GLU A 46 9.27 -5.84 7.11
N GLY A 47 9.84 -5.54 8.27
CA GLY A 47 9.13 -5.62 9.55
C GLY A 47 7.94 -4.67 9.65
N THR A 48 7.86 -3.67 8.79
CA THR A 48 6.71 -2.76 8.71
C THR A 48 5.71 -3.23 7.66
N VAL A 49 6.20 -3.64 6.50
CA VAL A 49 5.34 -3.95 5.35
C VAL A 49 4.68 -5.33 5.46
N TYR A 50 5.42 -6.38 5.83
CA TYR A 50 4.85 -7.73 5.89
C TYR A 50 3.70 -7.89 6.89
N PRO A 51 3.77 -7.33 8.11
CA PRO A 51 2.61 -7.38 9.01
C PRO A 51 1.39 -6.68 8.43
N ALA A 52 1.59 -5.57 7.69
CA ALA A 52 0.49 -4.87 7.03
C ALA A 52 -0.14 -5.73 5.93
N LEU A 53 0.68 -6.43 5.14
CA LEU A 53 0.18 -7.36 4.12
C LEU A 53 -0.67 -8.46 4.73
N HIS A 54 -0.22 -9.04 5.83
CA HIS A 54 -0.98 -10.08 6.54
C HIS A 54 -2.31 -9.55 7.07
N ARG A 55 -2.30 -8.34 7.62
CA ARG A 55 -3.51 -7.70 8.15
C ARG A 55 -4.51 -7.42 7.03
N LEU A 56 -4.06 -6.92 5.89
CA LEU A 56 -4.91 -6.62 4.75
C LEU A 56 -5.47 -7.91 4.13
N GLU A 57 -4.68 -8.96 4.09
CA GLU A 57 -5.14 -10.26 3.60
C GLU A 57 -6.21 -10.84 4.51
N ARG A 58 -6.00 -10.83 5.82
CA ARG A 58 -7.00 -11.29 6.78
C ARG A 58 -8.27 -10.46 6.73
N GLY A 59 -8.13 -9.18 6.43
CA GLY A 59 -9.28 -8.27 6.29
C GLY A 59 -10.03 -8.42 4.96
N GLY A 60 -9.57 -9.30 4.07
CA GLY A 60 -10.25 -9.55 2.80
C GLY A 60 -10.01 -8.49 1.73
N LEU A 61 -9.01 -7.64 1.90
CA LEU A 61 -8.68 -6.61 0.90
C LEU A 61 -7.59 -7.07 -0.06
N LEU A 62 -6.75 -7.99 0.37
CA LEU A 62 -5.73 -8.64 -0.46
C LEU A 62 -5.95 -10.14 -0.45
N GLU A 63 -5.51 -10.79 -1.52
CA GLU A 63 -5.36 -12.23 -1.55
C GLU A 63 -3.98 -12.55 -2.09
N SER A 64 -3.46 -13.72 -1.74
CA SER A 64 -2.12 -14.10 -2.15
C SER A 64 -2.06 -15.55 -2.59
N ALA A 65 -1.08 -15.85 -3.46
CA ALA A 65 -0.84 -17.19 -3.93
C ALA A 65 0.66 -17.34 -4.17
N TRP A 66 1.14 -18.59 -4.12
CA TRP A 66 2.53 -18.88 -4.47
C TRP A 66 2.71 -18.81 -5.97
N SER A 67 3.80 -18.17 -6.42
CA SER A 67 4.16 -18.13 -7.84
C SER A 67 4.76 -19.47 -8.26
N ASP A 68 4.56 -19.83 -9.54
CA ASP A 68 5.00 -21.12 -10.09
C ASP A 68 6.37 -21.08 -10.76
N GLY A 69 7.00 -19.94 -10.87
CA GLY A 69 8.25 -19.81 -11.61
C GLY A 69 9.47 -19.72 -10.72
N GLY A 70 10.51 -20.53 -11.02
CA GLY A 70 11.80 -20.43 -10.38
C GLY A 70 11.74 -20.37 -8.86
N ARG A 71 12.16 -19.25 -8.28
CA ARG A 71 12.13 -19.04 -6.83
C ARG A 71 10.69 -18.86 -6.36
N ARG A 72 10.27 -19.68 -5.41
CA ARG A 72 8.90 -19.62 -4.86
C ARG A 72 8.70 -18.33 -4.08
N ARG A 73 7.67 -17.56 -4.47
CA ARG A 73 7.33 -16.27 -3.84
C ARG A 73 5.83 -16.16 -3.68
N ARG A 74 5.42 -15.46 -2.62
CA ARG A 74 4.02 -15.16 -2.40
C ARG A 74 3.67 -13.87 -3.14
N VAL A 75 2.69 -13.95 -4.05
CA VAL A 75 2.25 -12.82 -4.88
C VAL A 75 0.90 -12.33 -4.36
N TYR A 76 0.81 -11.03 -4.12
CA TYR A 76 -0.39 -10.37 -3.60
C TYR A 76 -1.14 -9.64 -4.70
N LYS A 77 -2.46 -9.67 -4.64
CA LYS A 77 -3.31 -8.88 -5.53
C LYS A 77 -4.54 -8.39 -4.76
N LEU A 78 -5.20 -7.36 -5.30
CA LEU A 78 -6.43 -6.86 -4.70
C LEU A 78 -7.56 -7.85 -4.92
N THR A 79 -8.40 -8.01 -3.89
CA THR A 79 -9.72 -8.61 -4.04
C THR A 79 -10.68 -7.58 -4.63
N ALA A 80 -11.89 -7.99 -5.03
CA ALA A 80 -12.92 -7.03 -5.46
C ALA A 80 -13.22 -6.02 -4.36
N ARG A 81 -13.25 -6.48 -3.11
CA ARG A 81 -13.45 -5.62 -1.95
C ARG A 81 -12.27 -4.65 -1.77
N GLY A 82 -11.05 -5.13 -2.02
CA GLY A 82 -9.85 -4.29 -1.96
C GLY A 82 -9.88 -3.17 -2.99
N ARG A 83 -10.38 -3.43 -4.19
CA ARG A 83 -10.53 -2.42 -5.23
C ARG A 83 -11.51 -1.34 -4.82
N ARG A 84 -12.64 -1.73 -4.25
CA ARG A 84 -13.63 -0.77 -3.75
C ARG A 84 -13.06 0.08 -2.63
N GLU A 85 -12.37 -0.56 -1.70
CA GLU A 85 -11.76 0.14 -0.57
C GLU A 85 -10.71 1.14 -1.04
N LEU A 86 -9.88 0.75 -2.01
CA LEU A 86 -8.88 1.65 -2.57
C LEU A 86 -9.53 2.90 -3.17
N GLY A 87 -10.63 2.73 -3.91
CA GLY A 87 -11.36 3.84 -4.49
C GLY A 87 -11.89 4.80 -3.42
N LEU A 88 -12.43 4.26 -2.34
CA LEU A 88 -12.93 5.06 -1.22
C LEU A 88 -11.80 5.82 -0.53
N ARG A 89 -10.66 5.17 -0.33
CA ARG A 89 -9.50 5.80 0.32
C ARG A 89 -8.90 6.91 -0.53
N ARG A 90 -8.86 6.73 -1.85
CA ARG A 90 -8.41 7.78 -2.76
C ARG A 90 -9.32 9.01 -2.69
N LYS A 91 -10.61 8.78 -2.69
CA LYS A 91 -11.59 9.87 -2.60
C LYS A 91 -11.48 10.60 -1.27
N SER A 92 -11.44 9.85 -0.19
CA SER A 92 -11.32 10.41 1.17
C SER A 92 -10.04 11.24 1.32
N TRP A 93 -8.93 10.74 0.81
CA TRP A 93 -7.66 11.47 0.85
C TRP A 93 -7.72 12.77 0.08
N ARG A 94 -8.27 12.75 -1.14
CA ARG A 94 -8.39 13.96 -1.96
C ARG A 94 -9.23 15.03 -1.28
N GLU A 95 -10.33 14.62 -0.68
CA GLU A 95 -11.21 15.55 0.06
C GLU A 95 -10.48 16.14 1.27
N PHE A 96 -9.78 15.30 2.03
CA PHE A 96 -9.02 15.74 3.18
C PHE A 96 -7.90 16.70 2.78
N ALA A 97 -7.11 16.34 1.78
CA ALA A 97 -6.01 17.17 1.30
C ALA A 97 -6.51 18.52 0.80
N SER A 98 -7.61 18.54 0.06
CA SER A 98 -8.22 19.77 -0.44
C SER A 98 -8.64 20.68 0.71
N THR A 99 -9.26 20.12 1.74
CA THR A 99 -9.68 20.87 2.92
C THR A 99 -8.47 21.45 3.67
N VAL A 100 -7.45 20.64 3.87
CA VAL A 100 -6.22 21.07 4.56
C VAL A 100 -5.54 22.20 3.78
N GLU A 101 -5.41 22.03 2.47
CA GLU A 101 -4.80 23.05 1.61
C GLU A 101 -5.57 24.37 1.66
N ALA A 102 -6.90 24.30 1.64
CA ALA A 102 -7.73 25.51 1.71
C ALA A 102 -7.52 26.27 3.03
N VAL A 103 -7.37 25.54 4.14
CA VAL A 103 -7.17 26.16 5.46
C VAL A 103 -5.77 26.72 5.61
N LEU A 104 -4.76 26.01 5.08
CA LEU A 104 -3.35 26.42 5.19
C LEU A 104 -2.95 27.51 4.21
N ALA A 105 -3.74 27.75 3.19
CA ALA A 105 -3.43 28.75 2.16
C ALA A 105 -3.42 30.19 2.70
#